data_d9bee47aa9a9fba780a22cc34d350ca4
#
_entry.id   d9bee47aa9a9fba780a22cc34d350ca4
#
_cell.length_a   1.000
_cell.length_b   1.000
_cell.length_c   1.000
_cell.angle_alpha   90.00
_cell.angle_beta   90.00
_cell.angle_gamma   90.00
#
_symmetry.space_group_name_H-M   'P 1'
#
loop_
_entity.id
_entity.type
_entity.pdbx_description
1 polymer ?
#
loop_
_entity_poly.entity_id
_entity_poly.type
_entity_poly.pdbx_seq_one_letter_code
_entity_poly.pdbx_strand_id
1 'polypeptide(L)'
;MFLSSLASNGRAGFVMANSASDARQSEMEIRKQMIEAGVVDVMVAVGSNMFYTVTLPVTLWFLDKGKQKTKRRDQILFIDARNIYTQIDRAHREWSEAQIGLLATLARLYRDDDLNGFKLDEAQFPQLSEDQLTNLKSSIKNRKYADIAGLCKVATIKEVEAQGWSLNPGRYVGVTEKNADDVDFAARLEELNEELETLNTEAHKLEEKIAENVLRLLS
;
A
#
# COMPACT_ATOMS: atom_id res chain seq x y z
N MET A 1 -12.33 9.51 -16.16
CA MET A 1 -12.06 10.98 -16.04
C MET A 1 -10.57 11.29 -15.97
N PHE A 2 -9.78 10.90 -14.95
CA PHE A 2 -8.34 11.22 -14.90
C PHE A 2 -7.55 10.75 -16.14
N LEU A 3 -7.74 9.49 -16.56
CA LEU A 3 -7.03 8.93 -17.68
C LEU A 3 -7.31 9.66 -19.01
N SER A 4 -8.54 10.06 -19.26
CA SER A 4 -8.92 10.79 -20.48
C SER A 4 -8.29 12.19 -20.55
N SER A 5 -8.06 12.83 -19.39
CA SER A 5 -7.48 14.17 -19.29
C SER A 5 -5.96 14.20 -19.38
N LEU A 6 -5.28 13.04 -19.30
CA LEU A 6 -3.82 12.97 -19.40
C LEU A 6 -3.35 13.15 -20.84
N ALA A 7 -2.26 13.91 -21.01
CA ALA A 7 -1.50 13.97 -22.26
C ALA A 7 -0.93 12.56 -22.62
N SER A 8 -0.43 12.41 -23.84
CA SER A 8 0.06 11.11 -24.38
C SER A 8 1.23 10.51 -23.57
N ASN A 9 1.97 11.32 -22.81
CA ASN A 9 3.05 10.94 -21.90
C ASN A 9 2.78 11.39 -20.47
N GLY A 10 1.53 11.78 -20.17
CA GLY A 10 1.13 12.29 -18.86
C GLY A 10 1.08 11.21 -17.79
N ARG A 11 1.33 11.62 -16.55
CA ARG A 11 1.22 10.79 -15.34
C ARG A 11 0.17 11.38 -14.40
N ALA A 12 -0.51 10.51 -13.64
CA ALA A 12 -1.39 10.90 -12.55
C ALA A 12 -1.13 10.04 -11.33
N GLY A 13 -1.28 10.63 -10.15
CA GLY A 13 -1.29 9.91 -8.88
C GLY A 13 -2.51 10.32 -8.07
N PHE A 14 -3.19 9.38 -7.44
CA PHE A 14 -4.34 9.64 -6.59
C PHE A 14 -4.50 8.56 -5.53
N VAL A 15 -5.25 8.91 -4.49
CA VAL A 15 -5.55 8.03 -3.35
C VAL A 15 -6.93 7.41 -3.54
N MET A 16 -7.03 6.11 -3.30
CA MET A 16 -8.30 5.37 -3.31
C MET A 16 -8.45 4.55 -2.05
N ALA A 17 -9.68 4.34 -1.61
CA ALA A 17 -9.96 3.34 -0.59
C ALA A 17 -9.44 1.97 -1.03
N ASN A 18 -8.89 1.19 -0.11
CA ASN A 18 -8.29 -0.12 -0.44
C ASN A 18 -9.31 -1.06 -1.13
N SER A 19 -10.60 -0.96 -0.78
CA SER A 19 -11.69 -1.72 -1.42
C SER A 19 -11.77 -1.51 -2.94
N ALA A 20 -11.42 -0.33 -3.45
CA ALA A 20 -11.43 -0.05 -4.90
C ALA A 20 -10.47 -0.95 -5.69
N SER A 21 -9.42 -1.44 -5.04
CA SER A 21 -8.42 -2.34 -5.65
C SER A 21 -8.96 -3.74 -5.92
N ASP A 22 -9.99 -4.17 -5.17
CA ASP A 22 -10.58 -5.53 -5.21
C ASP A 22 -12.08 -5.54 -5.53
N ALA A 23 -12.73 -4.38 -5.69
CA ALA A 23 -14.15 -4.27 -5.97
C ALA A 23 -14.55 -5.09 -7.23
N ARG A 24 -15.73 -5.66 -7.21
CA ARG A 24 -16.26 -6.55 -8.25
C ARG A 24 -17.18 -5.79 -9.23
N GLN A 25 -17.74 -6.52 -10.18
CA GLN A 25 -18.70 -6.03 -11.17
C GLN A 25 -18.17 -4.86 -12.03
N SER A 26 -18.89 -3.75 -12.11
CA SER A 26 -18.53 -2.62 -12.98
C SER A 26 -17.19 -1.98 -12.67
N GLU A 27 -16.79 -1.94 -11.41
CA GLU A 27 -15.49 -1.41 -11.01
C GLU A 27 -14.33 -2.33 -11.42
N MET A 28 -14.53 -3.65 -11.40
CA MET A 28 -13.56 -4.61 -11.93
C MET A 28 -13.37 -4.41 -13.43
N GLU A 29 -14.45 -4.18 -14.17
CA GLU A 29 -14.37 -3.95 -15.62
C GLU A 29 -13.59 -2.67 -15.95
N ILE A 30 -13.78 -1.60 -15.19
CA ILE A 30 -13.00 -0.36 -15.34
C ILE A 30 -11.51 -0.62 -15.07
N ARG A 31 -11.19 -1.34 -13.99
CA ARG A 31 -9.78 -1.70 -13.69
C ARG A 31 -9.16 -2.53 -14.81
N LYS A 32 -9.88 -3.55 -15.27
CA LYS A 32 -9.45 -4.40 -16.39
C LYS A 32 -9.10 -3.58 -17.62
N GLN A 33 -9.99 -2.69 -18.05
CA GLN A 33 -9.74 -1.81 -19.19
C GLN A 33 -8.50 -0.93 -19.00
N MET A 34 -8.27 -0.40 -17.80
CA MET A 34 -7.09 0.40 -17.50
C MET A 34 -5.80 -0.45 -17.54
N ILE A 35 -5.85 -1.68 -17.03
CA ILE A 35 -4.73 -2.62 -17.02
C ILE A 35 -4.39 -3.04 -18.45
N GLU A 36 -5.38 -3.48 -19.23
CA GLU A 36 -5.22 -3.88 -20.65
C GLU A 36 -4.72 -2.72 -21.51
N ALA A 37 -5.15 -1.50 -21.23
CA ALA A 37 -4.61 -0.31 -21.88
C ALA A 37 -3.13 -0.04 -21.53
N GLY A 38 -2.53 -0.75 -20.57
CA GLY A 38 -1.13 -0.61 -20.17
C GLY A 38 -0.81 0.74 -19.52
N VAL A 39 -1.76 1.34 -18.79
CA VAL A 39 -1.59 2.67 -18.16
C VAL A 39 -1.38 2.61 -16.65
N VAL A 40 -1.73 1.50 -15.99
CA VAL A 40 -1.49 1.31 -14.55
C VAL A 40 0.00 1.03 -14.36
N ASP A 41 0.70 1.90 -13.63
CA ASP A 41 2.17 1.84 -13.54
C ASP A 41 2.65 1.33 -12.19
N VAL A 42 2.23 1.98 -11.09
CA VAL A 42 2.63 1.61 -9.73
C VAL A 42 1.41 1.62 -8.82
N MET A 43 1.32 0.62 -7.96
CA MET A 43 0.30 0.49 -6.92
C MET A 43 0.99 0.41 -5.56
N VAL A 44 0.63 1.27 -4.61
CA VAL A 44 1.22 1.27 -3.26
C VAL A 44 0.14 1.06 -2.22
N ALA A 45 0.20 -0.03 -1.46
CA ALA A 45 -0.65 -0.23 -0.30
C ALA A 45 -0.13 0.59 0.88
N VAL A 46 -1.01 1.35 1.50
CA VAL A 46 -0.72 2.24 2.63
C VAL A 46 -1.50 1.77 3.85
N GLY A 47 -0.85 1.73 5.00
CA GLY A 47 -1.46 1.32 6.26
C GLY A 47 -2.56 2.27 6.73
N SER A 48 -3.26 1.85 7.77
CA SER A 48 -4.24 2.69 8.47
C SER A 48 -3.59 3.91 9.14
N ASN A 49 -4.39 4.93 9.45
CA ASN A 49 -3.98 6.12 10.20
C ASN A 49 -2.89 7.00 9.53
N MET A 50 -2.70 6.86 8.22
CA MET A 50 -1.74 7.68 7.45
C MET A 50 -2.31 9.01 6.97
N PHE A 51 -3.60 9.23 7.11
CA PHE A 51 -4.28 10.47 6.73
C PHE A 51 -5.07 11.01 7.91
N TYR A 52 -5.01 12.31 8.12
CA TYR A 52 -5.54 12.98 9.31
C TYR A 52 -7.01 12.67 9.62
N THR A 53 -7.82 12.48 8.59
CA THR A 53 -9.27 12.24 8.73
C THR A 53 -9.71 10.82 8.34
N VAL A 54 -8.77 9.95 7.95
CA VAL A 54 -9.06 8.61 7.42
C VAL A 54 -8.26 7.57 8.18
N THR A 55 -8.95 6.79 8.98
CA THR A 55 -8.35 5.68 9.75
C THR A 55 -8.19 4.39 8.93
N LEU A 56 -8.89 4.28 7.79
CA LEU A 56 -8.86 3.08 6.95
C LEU A 56 -7.57 3.02 6.09
N PRO A 57 -7.10 1.81 5.77
CA PRO A 57 -6.01 1.64 4.81
C PRO A 57 -6.45 2.10 3.41
N VAL A 58 -5.52 2.67 2.68
CA VAL A 58 -5.74 3.18 1.33
C VAL A 58 -4.71 2.60 0.36
N THR A 59 -4.95 2.82 -0.94
CA THR A 59 -4.02 2.47 -2.00
C THR A 59 -3.72 3.70 -2.84
N LEU A 60 -2.44 3.96 -3.10
CA LEU A 60 -2.00 4.98 -4.05
C LEU A 60 -1.93 4.36 -5.44
N TRP A 61 -2.59 5.00 -6.39
CA TRP A 61 -2.65 4.58 -7.77
C TRP A 61 -1.84 5.54 -8.63
N PHE A 62 -0.87 5.03 -9.35
CA PHE A 62 -0.09 5.82 -10.28
C PHE A 62 -0.33 5.32 -11.71
N LEU A 63 -0.81 6.24 -12.55
CA LEU A 63 -1.04 6.00 -13.97
C LEU A 63 0.05 6.69 -14.79
N ASP A 64 0.51 6.04 -15.86
CA ASP A 64 1.50 6.56 -16.80
C ASP A 64 1.11 6.18 -18.24
N LYS A 65 0.63 7.15 -19.02
CA LYS A 65 0.33 6.92 -20.46
C LYS A 65 1.59 6.69 -21.29
N GLY A 66 2.71 7.28 -20.90
CA GLY A 66 3.99 7.10 -21.60
C GLY A 66 4.50 5.67 -21.54
N LYS A 67 4.14 4.92 -20.52
CA LYS A 67 4.47 3.53 -20.29
C LYS A 67 4.04 2.60 -21.45
N GLN A 68 2.94 2.91 -22.12
CA GLN A 68 2.41 2.12 -23.25
C GLN A 68 3.42 1.87 -24.35
N LYS A 69 4.42 2.75 -24.50
CA LYS A 69 5.49 2.69 -25.50
C LYS A 69 6.80 2.07 -24.98
N THR A 70 6.81 1.56 -23.77
CA THR A 70 7.99 1.01 -23.10
C THR A 70 7.86 -0.49 -22.89
N LYS A 71 8.97 -1.14 -22.51
CA LYS A 71 8.99 -2.56 -22.11
C LYS A 71 8.11 -2.86 -20.89
N ARG A 72 7.73 -1.83 -20.11
CA ARG A 72 6.89 -1.93 -18.91
C ARG A 72 5.39 -1.94 -19.20
N ARG A 73 4.97 -1.85 -20.47
CA ARG A 73 3.56 -1.81 -20.87
C ARG A 73 2.73 -2.88 -20.16
N ASP A 74 3.21 -4.12 -20.19
CA ASP A 74 2.49 -5.29 -19.69
C ASP A 74 2.92 -5.69 -18.25
N GLN A 75 3.44 -4.74 -17.49
CA GLN A 75 3.93 -4.93 -16.12
C GLN A 75 3.36 -3.87 -15.20
N ILE A 76 3.14 -4.21 -13.93
CA ILE A 76 2.72 -3.28 -12.88
C ILE A 76 3.61 -3.51 -11.67
N LEU A 77 4.14 -2.43 -11.10
CA LEU A 77 4.86 -2.50 -9.83
C LEU A 77 3.87 -2.42 -8.68
N PHE A 78 3.91 -3.40 -7.81
CA PHE A 78 3.19 -3.44 -6.54
C PHE A 78 4.16 -3.22 -5.39
N ILE A 79 3.83 -2.30 -4.49
CA ILE A 79 4.62 -1.99 -3.27
C ILE A 79 3.68 -2.12 -2.06
N ASP A 80 4.10 -2.87 -1.06
CA ASP A 80 3.42 -2.94 0.23
C ASP A 80 4.14 -2.05 1.25
N ALA A 81 3.61 -0.85 1.45
CA ALA A 81 4.13 0.12 2.39
C ALA A 81 3.31 0.16 3.70
N ARG A 82 2.44 -0.83 3.96
CA ARG A 82 1.58 -0.83 5.16
C ARG A 82 2.36 -0.82 6.47
N ASN A 83 3.54 -1.40 6.47
CA ASN A 83 4.44 -1.46 7.62
C ASN A 83 5.57 -0.41 7.56
N ILE A 84 5.63 0.43 6.52
CA ILE A 84 6.60 1.51 6.40
C ILE A 84 5.93 2.79 6.88
N TYR A 85 6.22 3.21 8.10
CA TYR A 85 5.69 4.45 8.67
C TYR A 85 6.48 4.86 9.91
N THR A 86 6.34 6.11 10.31
CA THR A 86 6.74 6.64 11.60
C THR A 86 5.49 6.87 12.44
N GLN A 87 5.43 6.28 13.64
CA GLN A 87 4.32 6.49 14.56
C GLN A 87 4.51 7.84 15.25
N ILE A 88 3.58 8.78 15.03
CA ILE A 88 3.60 10.11 15.65
C ILE A 88 2.89 10.08 17.00
N ASP A 89 1.69 9.52 17.02
CA ASP A 89 0.91 9.30 18.22
C ASP A 89 0.04 8.03 18.06
N ARG A 90 -0.83 7.75 19.03
CA ARG A 90 -1.68 6.54 19.02
C ARG A 90 -2.56 6.41 17.77
N ALA A 91 -2.97 7.53 17.19
CA ALA A 91 -3.93 7.59 16.08
C ALA A 91 -3.32 8.06 14.75
N HIS A 92 -2.07 8.54 14.74
CA HIS A 92 -1.45 9.17 13.57
C HIS A 92 -0.12 8.55 13.21
N ARG A 93 0.04 8.29 11.93
CA ARG A 93 1.26 7.80 11.27
C ARG A 93 1.61 8.73 10.13
N GLU A 94 2.90 8.83 9.84
CA GLU A 94 3.37 9.59 8.68
C GLU A 94 4.56 8.89 8.02
N TRP A 95 4.90 9.31 6.83
CA TRP A 95 6.14 8.92 6.18
C TRP A 95 7.20 9.99 6.39
N SER A 96 8.36 9.58 6.89
CA SER A 96 9.54 10.42 6.87
C SER A 96 10.04 10.65 5.43
N GLU A 97 10.88 11.67 5.23
CA GLU A 97 11.51 11.91 3.91
C GLU A 97 12.31 10.69 3.43
N ALA A 98 12.95 9.95 4.34
CA ALA A 98 13.68 8.74 4.01
C ALA A 98 12.73 7.62 3.51
N GLN A 99 11.57 7.46 4.15
CA GLN A 99 10.56 6.47 3.75
C GLN A 99 9.94 6.83 2.40
N ILE A 100 9.61 8.09 2.15
CA ILE A 100 9.16 8.58 0.83
C ILE A 100 10.26 8.35 -0.20
N GLY A 101 11.52 8.65 0.15
CA GLY A 101 12.70 8.42 -0.68
C GLY A 101 12.86 6.95 -1.09
N LEU A 102 12.64 6.02 -0.17
CA LEU A 102 12.66 4.59 -0.45
C LEU A 102 11.58 4.18 -1.46
N LEU A 103 10.32 4.56 -1.19
CA LEU A 103 9.20 4.23 -2.08
C LEU A 103 9.41 4.82 -3.49
N ALA A 104 9.89 6.06 -3.56
CA ALA A 104 10.26 6.70 -4.83
C ALA A 104 11.41 5.98 -5.53
N THR A 105 12.40 5.49 -4.77
CA THR A 105 13.56 4.75 -5.31
C THR A 105 13.12 3.41 -5.91
N LEU A 106 12.24 2.67 -5.27
CA LEU A 106 11.67 1.43 -5.84
C LEU A 106 10.98 1.69 -7.18
N ALA A 107 10.17 2.77 -7.26
CA ALA A 107 9.51 3.16 -8.50
C ALA A 107 10.52 3.61 -9.59
N ARG A 108 11.59 4.31 -9.22
CA ARG A 108 12.66 4.72 -10.16
C ARG A 108 13.46 3.53 -10.67
N LEU A 109 13.83 2.60 -9.79
CA LEU A 109 14.48 1.34 -10.20
C LEU A 109 13.64 0.57 -11.21
N TYR A 110 12.33 0.45 -10.97
CA TYR A 110 11.39 -0.19 -11.89
C TYR A 110 11.28 0.54 -13.22
N ARG A 111 11.36 1.88 -13.21
CA ARG A 111 11.26 2.71 -14.42
C ARG A 111 12.57 2.86 -15.17
N ASP A 112 13.69 2.41 -14.59
CA ASP A 112 15.05 2.66 -15.09
C ASP A 112 15.37 4.16 -15.11
N ASP A 113 14.84 4.89 -14.12
CA ASP A 113 15.05 6.34 -13.92
C ASP A 113 16.26 6.59 -13.00
N ASP A 114 16.78 7.82 -12.99
CA ASP A 114 17.86 8.22 -12.06
C ASP A 114 17.36 8.17 -10.61
N LEU A 115 18.19 7.63 -9.71
CA LEU A 115 17.89 7.50 -8.29
C LEU A 115 18.02 8.82 -7.51
N ASN A 116 18.43 9.92 -8.17
CA ASN A 116 18.62 11.25 -7.58
C ASN A 116 19.51 11.24 -6.32
N GLY A 117 20.52 10.36 -6.30
CA GLY A 117 21.47 10.27 -5.19
C GLY A 117 20.90 9.68 -3.89
N PHE A 118 19.76 9.00 -3.94
CA PHE A 118 19.19 8.33 -2.76
C PHE A 118 20.21 7.38 -2.13
N LYS A 119 20.36 7.48 -0.81
CA LYS A 119 21.19 6.60 0.02
C LYS A 119 20.30 5.93 1.05
N LEU A 120 20.38 4.62 1.13
CA LEU A 120 19.65 3.85 2.12
C LEU A 120 20.35 3.99 3.47
N ASP A 121 19.67 4.58 4.44
CA ASP A 121 20.06 4.56 5.87
C ASP A 121 19.20 3.53 6.59
N GLU A 122 19.78 2.40 6.93
CA GLU A 122 19.08 1.26 7.52
C GLU A 122 18.40 1.58 8.85
N ALA A 123 19.00 2.48 9.63
CA ALA A 123 18.44 2.90 10.91
C ALA A 123 17.04 3.56 10.76
N GLN A 124 16.72 4.05 9.57
CA GLN A 124 15.41 4.64 9.25
C GLN A 124 14.32 3.58 8.94
N PHE A 125 14.69 2.29 8.84
CA PHE A 125 13.82 1.20 8.42
C PHE A 125 13.86 -0.01 9.35
N PRO A 126 13.63 0.16 10.66
CA PRO A 126 13.69 -0.94 11.63
C PRO A 126 12.64 -2.03 11.37
N GLN A 127 11.63 -1.74 10.58
CA GLN A 127 10.56 -2.66 10.20
C GLN A 127 10.92 -3.60 9.04
N LEU A 128 12.01 -3.33 8.31
CA LEU A 128 12.49 -4.18 7.24
C LEU A 128 13.42 -5.29 7.77
N SER A 129 13.25 -6.50 7.24
CA SER A 129 14.15 -7.61 7.60
C SER A 129 15.56 -7.42 7.02
N GLU A 130 16.55 -8.12 7.56
CA GLU A 130 17.93 -8.11 7.05
C GLU A 130 18.00 -8.52 5.58
N ASP A 131 17.19 -9.51 5.17
CA ASP A 131 17.11 -9.95 3.78
C ASP A 131 16.54 -8.87 2.87
N GLN A 132 15.50 -8.16 3.31
CA GLN A 132 14.92 -7.04 2.56
C GLN A 132 15.95 -5.91 2.41
N LEU A 133 16.65 -5.55 3.48
CA LEU A 133 17.71 -4.52 3.45
C LEU A 133 18.86 -4.91 2.53
N THR A 134 19.30 -6.16 2.57
CA THR A 134 20.37 -6.70 1.71
C THR A 134 19.97 -6.63 0.23
N ASN A 135 18.75 -7.06 -0.10
CA ASN A 135 18.22 -7.01 -1.45
C ASN A 135 18.04 -5.56 -1.97
N LEU A 136 17.58 -4.65 -1.11
CA LEU A 136 17.48 -3.21 -1.40
C LEU A 136 18.86 -2.61 -1.71
N LYS A 137 19.86 -2.85 -0.86
CA LYS A 137 21.23 -2.40 -1.09
C LYS A 137 21.79 -2.87 -2.42
N SER A 138 21.58 -4.16 -2.73
CA SER A 138 22.00 -4.75 -4.00
C SER A 138 21.31 -4.07 -5.18
N SER A 139 20.00 -3.87 -5.12
CA SER A 139 19.21 -3.23 -6.18
C SER A 139 19.65 -1.78 -6.42
N ILE A 140 19.87 -1.00 -5.34
CA ILE A 140 20.32 0.40 -5.42
C ILE A 140 21.76 0.46 -5.97
N LYS A 141 22.67 -0.36 -5.47
CA LYS A 141 24.07 -0.40 -5.92
C LYS A 141 24.19 -0.74 -7.40
N ASN A 142 23.44 -1.74 -7.84
CA ASN A 142 23.45 -2.21 -9.23
C ASN A 142 22.56 -1.39 -10.16
N ARG A 143 21.81 -0.42 -9.65
CA ARG A 143 20.79 0.37 -10.36
C ARG A 143 19.83 -0.52 -11.16
N LYS A 144 19.45 -1.66 -10.58
CA LYS A 144 18.58 -2.64 -11.22
C LYS A 144 17.47 -3.05 -10.27
N TYR A 145 16.23 -3.00 -10.74
CA TYR A 145 15.09 -3.49 -9.98
C TYR A 145 15.18 -5.00 -9.75
N ALA A 146 14.82 -5.43 -8.57
CA ALA A 146 14.56 -6.82 -8.21
C ALA A 146 13.33 -6.89 -7.29
N ASP A 147 12.55 -7.95 -7.40
CA ASP A 147 11.45 -8.23 -6.48
C ASP A 147 12.00 -8.50 -5.09
N ILE A 148 11.32 -7.97 -4.07
CA ILE A 148 11.68 -8.15 -2.66
C ILE A 148 10.44 -8.65 -1.92
N ALA A 149 10.50 -9.88 -1.43
CA ALA A 149 9.38 -10.52 -0.75
C ALA A 149 8.86 -9.66 0.42
N GLY A 150 7.55 -9.52 0.52
CA GLY A 150 6.89 -8.72 1.54
C GLY A 150 7.02 -7.19 1.37
N LEU A 151 7.74 -6.71 0.34
CA LEU A 151 7.93 -5.28 0.09
C LEU A 151 7.47 -4.85 -1.29
N CYS A 152 8.02 -5.45 -2.36
CA CYS A 152 7.65 -5.05 -3.73
C CYS A 152 7.79 -6.21 -4.71
N LYS A 153 6.92 -6.18 -5.72
CA LYS A 153 6.95 -7.13 -6.85
C LYS A 153 6.45 -6.49 -8.14
N VAL A 154 7.09 -6.80 -9.24
CA VAL A 154 6.58 -6.53 -10.57
C VAL A 154 5.76 -7.72 -11.04
N ALA A 155 4.47 -7.50 -11.32
CA ALA A 155 3.59 -8.51 -11.88
C ALA A 155 3.26 -8.19 -13.35
N THR A 156 3.14 -9.23 -14.16
CA THR A 156 2.66 -9.14 -15.54
C THR A 156 1.14 -9.04 -15.58
N ILE A 157 0.58 -8.53 -16.67
CA ILE A 157 -0.88 -8.50 -16.88
C ILE A 157 -1.50 -9.91 -16.75
N LYS A 158 -0.81 -10.96 -17.18
CA LYS A 158 -1.28 -12.35 -17.01
C LYS A 158 -1.39 -12.77 -15.56
N GLU A 159 -0.44 -12.38 -14.71
CA GLU A 159 -0.51 -12.62 -13.28
C GLU A 159 -1.65 -11.83 -12.64
N VAL A 160 -1.89 -10.60 -13.09
CA VAL A 160 -3.00 -9.76 -12.61
C VAL A 160 -4.36 -10.33 -13.03
N GLU A 161 -4.48 -10.84 -14.25
CA GLU A 161 -5.66 -11.57 -14.73
C GLU A 161 -5.93 -12.81 -13.88
N ALA A 162 -4.91 -13.62 -13.59
CA ALA A 162 -5.01 -14.82 -12.75
C ALA A 162 -5.46 -14.49 -11.30
N GLN A 163 -5.21 -13.26 -10.82
CA GLN A 163 -5.68 -12.73 -9.55
C GLN A 163 -7.04 -12.00 -9.65
N GLY A 164 -7.81 -12.22 -10.73
CA GLY A 164 -9.14 -11.63 -10.92
C GLY A 164 -9.10 -10.12 -11.11
N TRP A 165 -8.07 -9.59 -11.79
CA TRP A 165 -7.87 -8.15 -12.04
C TRP A 165 -7.74 -7.31 -10.78
N SER A 166 -7.31 -7.92 -9.67
CA SER A 166 -7.02 -7.21 -8.44
C SER A 166 -5.82 -6.28 -8.60
N LEU A 167 -5.89 -5.08 -8.02
CA LEU A 167 -4.78 -4.14 -7.93
C LEU A 167 -4.30 -3.99 -6.47
N ASN A 168 -4.63 -4.93 -5.60
CA ASN A 168 -4.20 -4.93 -4.20
C ASN A 168 -2.77 -5.48 -4.09
N PRO A 169 -1.77 -4.65 -3.70
CA PRO A 169 -0.37 -5.08 -3.61
C PRO A 169 -0.13 -6.31 -2.74
N GLY A 170 -0.89 -6.48 -1.65
CA GLY A 170 -0.76 -7.62 -0.75
C GLY A 170 -0.97 -8.99 -1.40
N ARG A 171 -1.60 -9.06 -2.59
CA ARG A 171 -1.77 -10.30 -3.34
C ARG A 171 -0.52 -10.72 -4.13
N TYR A 172 0.42 -9.81 -4.32
CA TYR A 172 1.57 -9.99 -5.22
C TYR A 172 2.90 -10.09 -4.49
N VAL A 173 3.11 -9.25 -3.46
CA VAL A 173 4.43 -9.10 -2.83
C VAL A 173 4.85 -10.31 -1.99
N GLY A 174 3.93 -11.25 -1.72
CA GLY A 174 4.20 -12.39 -0.85
C GLY A 174 4.29 -12.00 0.63
N VAL A 175 4.68 -12.95 1.44
CA VAL A 175 4.92 -12.77 2.87
C VAL A 175 6.41 -12.95 3.10
N THR A 176 7.04 -12.02 3.81
CA THR A 176 8.36 -12.27 4.39
C THR A 176 8.17 -13.34 5.47
N GLU A 177 8.91 -14.41 5.45
CA GLU A 177 9.01 -15.28 6.61
C GLU A 177 9.55 -14.45 7.78
N LYS A 178 8.64 -13.91 8.58
CA LYS A 178 9.03 -13.51 9.94
C LYS A 178 9.33 -14.83 10.63
N ASN A 179 10.53 -14.94 11.18
CA ASN A 179 10.82 -16.03 12.10
C ASN A 179 9.66 -16.09 13.09
N ALA A 180 8.94 -17.21 13.09
CA ALA A 180 7.75 -17.40 13.93
C ALA A 180 8.10 -17.37 15.43
N ASP A 181 9.40 -17.29 15.76
CA ASP A 181 9.92 -17.36 17.13
C ASP A 181 9.90 -16.01 17.88
N ASP A 182 9.59 -14.88 17.24
CA ASP A 182 9.66 -13.56 17.91
C ASP A 182 8.31 -12.93 18.26
N VAL A 183 7.21 -13.58 17.94
CA VAL A 183 5.88 -13.11 18.36
C VAL A 183 5.37 -14.08 19.41
N ASP A 184 5.39 -13.68 20.65
CA ASP A 184 4.59 -14.36 21.70
C ASP A 184 3.11 -14.20 21.32
N PHE A 185 2.61 -15.24 20.62
CA PHE A 185 1.24 -15.29 20.12
C PHE A 185 0.23 -15.17 21.26
N ALA A 186 0.56 -15.72 22.42
CA ALA A 186 -0.29 -15.66 23.59
C ALA A 186 -0.40 -14.23 24.13
N ALA A 187 0.72 -13.55 24.30
CA ALA A 187 0.75 -12.15 24.73
C ALA A 187 0.04 -11.21 23.73
N ARG A 188 0.21 -11.45 22.41
CA ARG A 188 -0.48 -10.66 21.38
C ARG A 188 -1.98 -10.94 21.36
N LEU A 189 -2.40 -12.15 21.58
CA LEU A 189 -3.82 -12.51 21.67
C LEU A 189 -4.48 -11.89 22.90
N GLU A 190 -3.78 -11.87 24.02
CA GLU A 190 -4.22 -11.22 25.27
C GLU A 190 -4.40 -9.70 25.05
N GLU A 191 -3.43 -9.01 24.47
CA GLU A 191 -3.49 -7.59 24.13
C GLU A 191 -4.69 -7.28 23.21
N LEU A 192 -4.90 -8.08 22.16
CA LEU A 192 -6.03 -7.92 21.25
C LEU A 192 -7.38 -8.16 21.92
N ASN A 193 -7.45 -9.09 22.87
CA ASN A 193 -8.66 -9.37 23.63
C ASN A 193 -9.00 -8.21 24.58
N GLU A 194 -8.02 -7.63 25.25
CA GLU A 194 -8.21 -6.43 26.08
C GLU A 194 -8.67 -5.22 25.25
N GLU A 195 -8.10 -5.03 24.06
CA GLU A 195 -8.53 -3.98 23.14
C GLU A 195 -9.98 -4.21 22.69
N LEU A 196 -10.36 -5.44 22.36
CA LEU A 196 -11.72 -5.81 21.99
C LEU A 196 -12.73 -5.53 23.10
N GLU A 197 -12.41 -5.90 24.36
CA GLU A 197 -13.27 -5.64 25.52
C GLU A 197 -13.45 -4.13 25.76
N THR A 198 -12.38 -3.36 25.58
CA THR A 198 -12.43 -1.89 25.70
C THR A 198 -13.34 -1.29 24.65
N LEU A 199 -13.18 -1.68 23.38
CA LEU A 199 -14.00 -1.21 22.26
C LEU A 199 -15.48 -1.60 22.43
N ASN A 200 -15.76 -2.82 22.88
CA ASN A 200 -17.13 -3.25 23.17
C ASN A 200 -17.77 -2.40 24.28
N THR A 201 -17.01 -2.07 25.32
CA THR A 201 -17.49 -1.20 26.40
C THR A 201 -17.81 0.21 25.90
N GLU A 202 -16.97 0.76 25.01
CA GLU A 202 -17.22 2.06 24.39
C GLU A 202 -18.44 2.03 23.45
N ALA A 203 -18.60 0.94 22.68
CA ALA A 203 -19.75 0.75 21.80
C ALA A 203 -21.07 0.73 22.59
N HIS A 204 -21.14 -0.01 23.71
CA HIS A 204 -22.33 -0.03 24.57
C HIS A 204 -22.66 1.35 25.15
N LYS A 205 -21.66 2.10 25.59
CA LYS A 205 -21.88 3.49 26.08
C LYS A 205 -22.42 4.41 25.00
N LEU A 206 -22.00 4.22 23.75
CA LEU A 206 -22.50 4.98 22.61
C LEU A 206 -23.93 4.58 22.25
N GLU A 207 -24.25 3.29 22.29
CA GLU A 207 -25.61 2.79 22.09
C GLU A 207 -26.59 3.39 23.13
N GLU A 208 -26.22 3.40 24.41
CA GLU A 208 -27.01 4.03 25.49
C GLU A 208 -27.25 5.51 25.22
N LYS A 209 -26.19 6.27 24.86
CA LYS A 209 -26.32 7.69 24.51
C LYS A 209 -27.22 7.94 23.30
N ILE A 210 -27.13 7.09 22.30
CA ILE A 210 -28.01 7.16 21.12
C ILE A 210 -29.47 6.94 21.55
N ALA A 211 -29.73 5.91 22.36
CA ALA A 211 -31.07 5.63 22.88
C ALA A 211 -31.65 6.81 23.70
N GLU A 212 -30.84 7.39 24.61
CA GLU A 212 -31.26 8.58 25.38
C GLU A 212 -31.57 9.79 24.48
N ASN A 213 -30.73 10.03 23.46
CA ASN A 213 -30.94 11.14 22.54
C ASN A 213 -32.20 10.95 21.68
N VAL A 214 -32.47 9.73 21.24
CA VAL A 214 -33.71 9.41 20.50
C VAL A 214 -34.94 9.66 21.38
N LEU A 215 -34.92 9.24 22.65
CA LEU A 215 -36.02 9.49 23.60
C LEU A 215 -36.25 10.99 23.82
N ARG A 216 -35.18 11.79 23.88
CA ARG A 216 -35.28 13.26 24.03
C ARG A 216 -35.83 13.96 22.80
N LEU A 217 -35.61 13.39 21.60
CA LEU A 217 -36.12 13.96 20.36
C LEU A 217 -37.59 13.58 20.10
N LEU A 218 -38.09 12.53 20.76
CA LEU A 218 -39.47 12.06 20.61
C LEU A 218 -40.40 12.57 21.71
N SER A 219 -39.85 13.23 22.78
CA SER A 219 -40.58 13.87 23.83
C SER A 219 -40.78 15.38 23.57
#